data_dd5554ebb86c30f779afb66d0ac86055
#
_entry.id   dd5554ebb86c30f779afb66d0ac86055
#
_cell.length_a   1.000
_cell.length_b   1.000
_cell.length_c   1.000
_cell.angle_alpha   90.00
_cell.angle_beta   90.00
_cell.angle_gamma   90.00
#
_symmetry.space_group_name_H-M   'P 1'
#
loop_
_entity.id
_entity.type
_entity.pdbx_description
1 polymer ?
#
loop_
_entity_poly.entity_id
_entity_poly.type
_entity_poly.pdbx_seq_one_letter_code
_entity_poly.pdbx_strand_id
1 'polypeptide(L)'
;MFGIKRQVIAKHERGLYLQDRTIVKILQPGIYWIFDPLGRVEIEVFDITQPAFEHLYEELLIKEQPELWQAHFQLVELGEQQVGLVYKNDKLASVLPPASRQLYWKGPVEVRVEVQDIASDFEVPRELVRLIAHARSNELANSVRATVYPAEVAEKFVGLLFADGKLVKTLGPGLYAFWRFNRNLKVEQMDTRLQAMEVSGQEILTKDKVSLRANLTA
;
A
#
# COMPACT_ATOMS: atom_id res chain seq x y z
N MET A 1 -25.10 27.87 33.17
CA MET A 1 -23.86 27.08 33.34
C MET A 1 -22.76 27.87 32.66
N PHE A 2 -21.77 28.35 33.39
CA PHE A 2 -20.74 29.23 32.85
C PHE A 2 -19.89 28.44 31.85
N GLY A 3 -19.79 28.92 30.58
CA GLY A 3 -19.14 28.25 29.46
C GLY A 3 -17.61 28.15 29.56
N ILE A 4 -17.11 27.68 30.73
CA ILE A 4 -15.68 27.40 30.92
C ILE A 4 -15.49 25.89 30.87
N LYS A 5 -14.71 25.46 29.92
CA LYS A 5 -14.28 24.07 29.77
C LYS A 5 -12.81 23.92 30.17
N ARG A 6 -12.49 22.90 30.96
CA ARG A 6 -11.10 22.51 31.25
C ARG A 6 -10.72 21.36 30.35
N GLN A 7 -9.68 21.55 29.53
CA GLN A 7 -9.10 20.53 28.67
C GLN A 7 -7.68 20.22 29.10
N VAL A 8 -7.36 18.94 29.22
CA VAL A 8 -6.01 18.46 29.51
C VAL A 8 -5.49 17.76 28.25
N ILE A 9 -4.28 18.12 27.84
CA ILE A 9 -3.55 17.48 26.74
C ILE A 9 -2.32 16.81 27.34
N ALA A 10 -2.22 15.50 27.22
CA ALA A 10 -1.10 14.73 27.75
C ALA A 10 0.17 14.91 26.91
N LYS A 11 1.33 14.43 27.39
CA LYS A 11 2.61 14.57 26.68
C LYS A 11 2.63 13.87 25.32
N HIS A 12 1.91 12.75 25.21
CA HIS A 12 1.77 11.96 23.98
C HIS A 12 0.60 12.41 23.10
N GLU A 13 -0.04 13.53 23.45
CA GLU A 13 -1.20 14.04 22.73
C GLU A 13 -0.95 15.43 22.14
N ARG A 14 -1.79 15.78 21.17
CA ARG A 14 -1.96 17.14 20.63
C ARG A 14 -3.44 17.44 20.53
N GLY A 15 -3.79 18.68 20.83
CA GLY A 15 -5.17 19.15 20.70
C GLY A 15 -5.34 20.00 19.43
N LEU A 16 -6.27 19.61 18.59
CA LEU A 16 -6.69 20.44 17.47
C LEU A 16 -7.77 21.40 17.96
N TYR A 17 -7.46 22.67 18.00
CA TYR A 17 -8.40 23.69 18.45
C TYR A 17 -9.17 24.23 17.23
N LEU A 18 -10.46 23.93 17.21
CA LEU A 18 -11.38 24.41 16.18
C LEU A 18 -12.26 25.51 16.76
N GLN A 19 -12.43 26.57 15.99
CA GLN A 19 -13.40 27.63 16.27
C GLN A 19 -14.32 27.78 15.05
N ASP A 20 -15.62 27.69 15.29
CA ASP A 20 -16.61 27.70 14.22
C ASP A 20 -16.29 26.66 13.10
N ARG A 21 -15.83 25.46 13.49
CA ARG A 21 -15.38 24.36 12.60
C ARG A 21 -14.11 24.67 11.79
N THR A 22 -13.40 25.73 12.10
CA THR A 22 -12.13 26.07 11.44
C THR A 22 -10.98 25.74 12.39
N ILE A 23 -9.95 25.06 11.88
CA ILE A 23 -8.73 24.80 12.64
C ILE A 23 -7.99 26.10 12.83
N VAL A 24 -7.77 26.51 14.07
CA VAL A 24 -7.11 27.78 14.40
C VAL A 24 -5.69 27.55 14.89
N LYS A 25 -5.48 26.54 15.70
CA LYS A 25 -4.17 26.23 16.29
C LYS A 25 -4.08 24.80 16.80
N ILE A 26 -2.86 24.36 17.02
CA ILE A 26 -2.54 23.07 17.61
C ILE A 26 -2.06 23.30 19.04
N LEU A 27 -2.74 22.69 20.01
CA LEU A 27 -2.44 22.77 21.42
C LEU A 27 -1.35 21.76 21.79
N GLN A 28 -0.32 22.26 22.46
CA GLN A 28 0.75 21.47 23.04
C GLN A 28 0.29 20.79 24.35
N PRO A 29 1.05 19.84 24.91
CA PRO A 29 0.74 19.28 26.23
C PRO A 29 0.57 20.36 27.27
N GLY A 30 -0.50 20.26 28.07
CA GLY A 30 -0.81 21.24 29.09
C GLY A 30 -2.26 21.21 29.56
N ILE A 31 -2.61 22.16 30.41
CA ILE A 31 -3.96 22.36 30.92
C ILE A 31 -4.49 23.66 30.36
N TYR A 32 -5.61 23.61 29.66
CA TYR A 32 -6.23 24.75 29.02
C TYR A 32 -7.60 25.04 29.64
N TRP A 33 -7.84 26.29 29.96
CA TRP A 33 -9.14 26.78 30.38
C TRP A 33 -9.74 27.58 29.24
N ILE A 34 -10.86 27.12 28.71
CA ILE A 34 -11.48 27.68 27.51
C ILE A 34 -12.80 28.30 27.90
N PHE A 35 -12.90 29.59 27.67
CA PHE A 35 -14.15 30.31 27.83
C PHE A 35 -14.92 30.27 26.51
N ASP A 36 -16.00 29.50 26.48
CA ASP A 36 -16.84 29.30 25.29
C ASP A 36 -18.32 29.39 25.66
N PRO A 37 -18.84 30.60 25.88
CA PRO A 37 -20.23 30.78 26.25
C PRO A 37 -21.21 30.50 25.11
N LEU A 38 -20.73 30.49 23.85
CA LEU A 38 -21.55 30.29 22.67
C LEU A 38 -21.45 28.86 22.09
N GLY A 39 -20.59 28.01 22.64
CA GLY A 39 -20.40 26.65 22.16
C GLY A 39 -19.77 26.54 20.78
N ARG A 40 -18.88 27.48 20.43
CA ARG A 40 -18.21 27.54 19.11
C ARG A 40 -16.84 26.88 19.07
N VAL A 41 -16.31 26.52 20.25
CA VAL A 41 -14.98 25.92 20.39
C VAL A 41 -15.09 24.43 20.58
N GLU A 42 -14.38 23.70 19.72
CA GLU A 42 -14.18 22.26 19.79
C GLU A 42 -12.70 21.95 19.92
N ILE A 43 -12.37 20.94 20.73
CA ILE A 43 -11.00 20.44 20.83
C ILE A 43 -11.02 18.95 20.57
N GLU A 44 -10.36 18.56 19.51
CA GLU A 44 -10.11 17.16 19.19
C GLU A 44 -8.71 16.79 19.64
N VAL A 45 -8.60 15.66 20.37
CA VAL A 45 -7.33 15.21 20.93
C VAL A 45 -6.82 14.02 20.12
N PHE A 46 -5.58 14.12 19.67
CA PHE A 46 -4.90 13.11 18.85
C PHE A 46 -3.71 12.54 19.61
N ASP A 47 -3.60 11.22 19.60
CA ASP A 47 -2.43 10.51 20.11
C ASP A 47 -1.33 10.49 19.06
N ILE A 48 -0.24 11.24 19.29
CA ILE A 48 0.89 11.34 18.36
C ILE A 48 1.84 10.15 18.41
N THR A 49 1.58 9.14 19.23
CA THR A 49 2.26 7.84 19.13
C THR A 49 1.75 7.04 17.93
N GLN A 50 0.57 7.39 17.41
CA GLN A 50 0.07 7.00 16.10
C GLN A 50 0.25 8.17 15.14
N PRO A 51 1.37 8.21 14.42
CA PRO A 51 1.77 9.44 13.73
C PRO A 51 0.92 9.79 12.50
N ALA A 52 0.18 8.85 11.92
CA ALA A 52 -0.71 9.15 10.79
C ALA A 52 -1.84 10.09 11.25
N PHE A 53 -2.01 11.19 10.54
CA PHE A 53 -3.08 12.14 10.78
C PHE A 53 -4.14 12.00 9.69
N GLU A 54 -5.37 11.73 10.11
CA GLU A 54 -6.54 11.63 9.23
C GLU A 54 -7.62 12.54 9.80
N HIS A 55 -8.01 13.54 9.02
CA HIS A 55 -9.02 14.49 9.45
C HIS A 55 -9.83 15.03 8.28
N LEU A 56 -11.12 15.31 8.50
CA LEU A 56 -12.01 15.83 7.46
C LEU A 56 -11.52 17.12 6.80
N TYR A 57 -10.81 17.97 7.55
CA TYR A 57 -10.29 19.26 7.09
C TYR A 57 -8.80 19.22 6.75
N GLU A 58 -8.22 18.05 6.51
CA GLU A 58 -6.79 17.87 6.18
C GLU A 58 -6.39 18.66 4.93
N GLU A 59 -7.15 18.54 3.86
CA GLU A 59 -6.92 19.25 2.61
C GLU A 59 -6.98 20.78 2.79
N LEU A 60 -7.93 21.24 3.61
CA LEU A 60 -8.09 22.67 3.93
C LEU A 60 -6.89 23.17 4.74
N LEU A 61 -6.44 22.39 5.72
CA LEU A 61 -5.27 22.68 6.54
C LEU A 61 -4.02 22.84 5.67
N ILE A 62 -3.79 21.89 4.74
CA ILE A 62 -2.64 21.92 3.84
C ILE A 62 -2.67 23.17 2.95
N LYS A 63 -3.82 23.51 2.40
CA LYS A 63 -3.98 24.57 1.41
C LYS A 63 -3.99 25.98 2.01
N GLU A 64 -4.69 26.16 3.13
CA GLU A 64 -4.97 27.48 3.68
C GLU A 64 -4.05 27.88 4.83
N GLN A 65 -3.42 26.90 5.51
CA GLN A 65 -2.62 27.17 6.71
C GLN A 65 -1.23 26.51 6.64
N PRO A 66 -0.40 26.87 5.65
CA PRO A 66 0.89 26.24 5.43
C PRO A 66 1.84 26.33 6.63
N GLU A 67 1.87 27.46 7.33
CA GLU A 67 2.72 27.66 8.50
C GLU A 67 2.33 26.72 9.66
N LEU A 68 1.03 26.52 9.86
CA LEU A 68 0.51 25.68 10.95
C LEU A 68 0.84 24.21 10.72
N TRP A 69 0.58 23.67 9.52
CA TRP A 69 0.85 22.26 9.27
C TRP A 69 2.37 21.98 9.19
N GLN A 70 3.16 22.87 8.56
CA GLN A 70 4.61 22.66 8.47
C GLN A 70 5.31 22.64 9.84
N ALA A 71 4.79 23.35 10.81
CA ALA A 71 5.32 23.35 12.17
C ALA A 71 5.12 22.01 12.89
N HIS A 72 3.99 21.32 12.62
CA HIS A 72 3.54 20.16 13.41
C HIS A 72 3.51 18.84 12.64
N PHE A 73 3.51 18.88 11.32
CA PHE A 73 3.38 17.70 10.47
C PHE A 73 4.50 17.59 9.45
N GLN A 74 4.68 16.38 8.97
CA GLN A 74 5.41 16.04 7.77
C GLN A 74 4.40 15.62 6.71
N LEU A 75 4.43 16.26 5.55
CA LEU A 75 3.60 15.89 4.40
C LEU A 75 4.36 14.90 3.53
N VAL A 76 3.68 13.82 3.17
CA VAL A 76 4.12 12.87 2.16
C VAL A 76 3.13 12.92 1.01
N GLU A 77 3.63 13.15 -0.19
CA GLU A 77 2.84 13.21 -1.42
C GLU A 77 3.48 12.32 -2.47
N LEU A 78 2.70 11.41 -3.03
CA LEU A 78 3.15 10.41 -4.00
C LEU A 78 2.53 10.67 -5.37
N GLY A 79 3.35 10.52 -6.41
CA GLY A 79 2.88 10.57 -7.79
C GLY A 79 2.09 9.31 -8.20
N GLU A 80 1.49 9.35 -9.38
CA GLU A 80 0.65 8.26 -9.92
C GLU A 80 1.39 6.95 -10.13
N GLN A 81 2.71 6.98 -10.27
CA GLN A 81 3.57 5.83 -10.52
C GLN A 81 4.55 5.58 -9.34
N GLN A 82 4.20 6.04 -8.14
CA GLN A 82 5.05 5.94 -6.97
C GLN A 82 4.34 5.26 -5.83
N VAL A 83 5.04 4.37 -5.12
CA VAL A 83 4.61 3.79 -3.85
C VAL A 83 5.49 4.31 -2.73
N GLY A 84 4.93 4.48 -1.54
CA GLY A 84 5.65 4.91 -0.34
C GLY A 84 5.81 3.78 0.66
N LEU A 85 7.04 3.46 1.02
CA LEU A 85 7.36 2.54 2.10
C LEU A 85 7.51 3.34 3.39
N VAL A 86 6.56 3.19 4.30
CA VAL A 86 6.52 3.95 5.55
C VAL A 86 7.24 3.18 6.65
N TYR A 87 8.29 3.77 7.17
CA TYR A 87 9.04 3.25 8.33
C TYR A 87 8.70 4.09 9.56
N LYS A 88 8.35 3.42 10.65
CA LYS A 88 8.17 4.00 11.98
C LYS A 88 9.29 3.49 12.89
N ASN A 89 10.15 4.37 13.38
CA ASN A 89 11.33 4.00 14.17
C ASN A 89 12.14 2.88 13.48
N ASP A 90 12.49 3.09 12.21
CA ASP A 90 13.25 2.19 11.32
C ASP A 90 12.59 0.83 11.02
N LYS A 91 11.35 0.61 11.41
CA LYS A 91 10.60 -0.60 11.09
C LYS A 91 9.54 -0.31 10.02
N LEU A 92 9.50 -1.13 8.97
CA LEU A 92 8.45 -1.05 7.96
C LEU A 92 7.07 -1.23 8.63
N ALA A 93 6.24 -0.22 8.56
CA ALA A 93 4.94 -0.15 9.21
C ALA A 93 3.77 -0.27 8.23
N SER A 94 3.88 0.37 7.06
CA SER A 94 2.83 0.34 6.04
C SER A 94 3.37 0.69 4.66
N VAL A 95 2.52 0.49 3.65
CA VAL A 95 2.77 0.87 2.26
C VAL A 95 1.68 1.84 1.82
N LEU A 96 2.08 3.00 1.32
CA LEU A 96 1.18 3.99 0.75
C LEU A 96 0.97 3.72 -0.74
N PRO A 97 -0.27 3.78 -1.23
CA PRO A 97 -0.59 3.61 -2.63
C PRO A 97 -0.15 4.82 -3.48
N PRO A 98 -0.04 4.64 -4.82
CA PRO A 98 0.16 5.76 -5.74
C PRO A 98 -0.89 6.85 -5.62
N ALA A 99 -0.52 8.06 -6.01
CA ALA A 99 -1.37 9.25 -5.97
C ALA A 99 -1.99 9.55 -4.60
N SER A 100 -1.35 9.07 -3.52
CA SER A 100 -1.78 9.33 -2.16
C SER A 100 -1.05 10.51 -1.53
N ARG A 101 -1.73 11.14 -0.59
CA ARG A 101 -1.21 12.21 0.25
C ARG A 101 -1.51 11.85 1.70
N GLN A 102 -0.54 12.05 2.59
CA GLN A 102 -0.68 11.73 4.00
C GLN A 102 0.11 12.70 4.85
N LEU A 103 -0.51 13.24 5.89
CA LEU A 103 0.16 13.98 6.95
C LEU A 103 0.57 13.04 8.10
N TYR A 104 1.77 13.27 8.61
CA TYR A 104 2.27 12.58 9.80
C TYR A 104 2.64 13.61 10.87
N TRP A 105 2.20 13.38 12.11
CA TRP A 105 2.63 14.18 13.25
C TRP A 105 4.14 14.13 13.42
N LYS A 106 4.75 15.28 13.56
CA LYS A 106 6.11 15.39 14.08
C LYS A 106 6.07 15.16 15.59
N GLY A 107 6.65 14.08 16.08
CA GLY A 107 6.53 13.68 17.48
C GLY A 107 7.52 12.61 17.90
N PRO A 108 7.17 11.81 18.91
CA PRO A 108 8.07 10.80 19.48
C PRO A 108 8.32 9.62 18.54
N VAL A 109 7.49 9.43 17.53
CA VAL A 109 7.67 8.38 16.51
C VAL A 109 8.31 9.01 15.30
N GLU A 110 9.52 8.56 14.96
CA GLU A 110 10.20 8.98 13.74
C GLU A 110 9.55 8.29 12.54
N VAL A 111 9.06 9.09 11.59
CA VAL A 111 8.47 8.60 10.35
C VAL A 111 9.39 8.92 9.19
N ARG A 112 9.85 7.88 8.50
CA ARG A 112 10.62 7.98 7.28
C ARG A 112 9.86 7.28 6.15
N VAL A 113 9.76 7.93 5.00
CA VAL A 113 9.10 7.36 3.82
C VAL A 113 10.10 7.25 2.69
N GLU A 114 10.26 6.04 2.17
CA GLU A 114 11.03 5.76 0.97
C GLU A 114 10.09 5.66 -0.21
N VAL A 115 10.34 6.48 -1.22
CA VAL A 115 9.51 6.50 -2.44
C VAL A 115 10.16 5.60 -3.47
N GLN A 116 9.37 4.66 -4.01
CA GLN A 116 9.77 3.76 -5.09
C GLN A 116 8.95 4.05 -6.34
N ASP A 117 9.62 4.24 -7.48
CA ASP A 117 8.97 4.33 -8.78
C ASP A 117 8.61 2.93 -9.29
N ILE A 118 7.36 2.74 -9.71
CA ILE A 118 6.81 1.46 -10.20
C ILE A 118 6.37 1.53 -11.66
N ALA A 119 6.76 2.57 -12.40
CA ALA A 119 6.38 2.74 -13.79
C ALA A 119 7.00 1.65 -14.69
N SER A 120 8.31 1.46 -14.56
CA SER A 120 9.08 0.53 -15.37
C SER A 120 9.30 -0.83 -14.71
N ASP A 121 9.54 -0.85 -13.41
CA ASP A 121 9.71 -2.07 -12.62
C ASP A 121 8.73 -2.10 -11.46
N PHE A 122 7.81 -3.04 -11.53
CA PHE A 122 6.78 -3.26 -10.52
C PHE A 122 7.00 -4.53 -9.70
N GLU A 123 8.17 -5.15 -9.80
CA GLU A 123 8.56 -6.25 -8.92
C GLU A 123 8.93 -5.70 -7.54
N VAL A 124 8.39 -6.28 -6.50
CA VAL A 124 8.75 -5.94 -5.12
C VAL A 124 10.15 -6.50 -4.83
N PRO A 125 11.09 -5.69 -4.33
CA PRO A 125 12.42 -6.15 -3.98
C PRO A 125 12.38 -7.37 -3.06
N ARG A 126 13.24 -8.35 -3.31
CA ARG A 126 13.25 -9.64 -2.57
C ARG A 126 13.38 -9.48 -1.05
N GLU A 127 14.10 -8.46 -0.63
CA GLU A 127 14.26 -8.12 0.79
C GLU A 127 12.94 -7.72 1.41
N LEU A 128 12.14 -6.90 0.70
CA LEU A 128 10.81 -6.50 1.13
C LEU A 128 9.82 -7.68 1.10
N VAL A 129 9.91 -8.58 0.11
CA VAL A 129 9.06 -9.79 0.05
C VAL A 129 9.17 -10.59 1.33
N ARG A 130 10.40 -10.78 1.86
CA ARG A 130 10.63 -11.49 3.12
C ARG A 130 10.04 -10.75 4.31
N LEU A 131 10.24 -9.43 4.40
CA LEU A 131 9.66 -8.62 5.47
C LEU A 131 8.13 -8.67 5.47
N ILE A 132 7.54 -8.59 4.29
CA ILE A 132 6.11 -8.65 4.07
C ILE A 132 5.54 -10.02 4.45
N ALA A 133 6.20 -11.12 4.03
CA ALA A 133 5.77 -12.48 4.33
C ALA A 133 5.75 -12.78 5.84
N HIS A 134 6.62 -12.12 6.61
CA HIS A 134 6.71 -12.27 8.06
C HIS A 134 6.10 -11.11 8.85
N ALA A 135 5.29 -10.28 8.20
CA ALA A 135 4.63 -9.14 8.84
C ALA A 135 3.73 -9.59 10.00
N ARG A 136 4.07 -9.14 11.21
CA ARG A 136 3.29 -9.40 12.44
C ARG A 136 2.32 -8.26 12.77
N SER A 137 2.54 -7.09 12.20
CA SER A 137 1.69 -5.92 12.39
C SER A 137 0.44 -6.01 11.50
N ASN A 138 -0.73 -5.81 12.08
CA ASN A 138 -1.98 -5.74 11.32
C ASN A 138 -1.98 -4.59 10.32
N GLU A 139 -1.36 -3.46 10.66
CA GLU A 139 -1.24 -2.29 9.78
C GLU A 139 -0.49 -2.65 8.50
N LEU A 140 0.71 -3.24 8.64
CA LEU A 140 1.50 -3.68 7.49
C LEU A 140 0.78 -4.77 6.69
N ALA A 141 0.22 -5.78 7.36
CA ALA A 141 -0.48 -6.87 6.67
C ALA A 141 -1.67 -6.37 5.85
N ASN A 142 -2.44 -5.40 6.38
CA ASN A 142 -3.58 -4.83 5.67
C ASN A 142 -3.15 -3.97 4.48
N SER A 143 -2.14 -3.10 4.67
CA SER A 143 -1.60 -2.28 3.58
C SER A 143 -1.05 -3.15 2.45
N VAL A 144 -0.30 -4.21 2.77
CA VAL A 144 0.27 -5.15 1.80
C VAL A 144 -0.80 -5.91 1.02
N ARG A 145 -1.86 -6.41 1.67
CA ARG A 145 -2.96 -7.09 0.97
C ARG A 145 -3.61 -6.22 -0.10
N ALA A 146 -3.71 -4.93 0.17
CA ALA A 146 -4.29 -3.99 -0.79
C ALA A 146 -3.34 -3.66 -1.94
N THR A 147 -2.01 -3.72 -1.72
CA THR A 147 -1.01 -3.13 -2.59
C THR A 147 -0.17 -4.14 -3.36
N VAL A 148 -0.08 -5.38 -2.89
CA VAL A 148 0.84 -6.40 -3.42
C VAL A 148 0.08 -7.59 -3.98
N TYR A 149 0.54 -8.09 -5.12
CA TYR A 149 0.14 -9.36 -5.72
C TYR A 149 1.23 -10.41 -5.45
N PRO A 150 1.03 -11.37 -4.54
CA PRO A 150 1.99 -12.44 -4.31
C PRO A 150 1.88 -13.52 -5.40
N ALA A 151 3.00 -14.09 -5.79
CA ALA A 151 3.06 -15.21 -6.71
C ALA A 151 4.12 -16.22 -6.24
N GLU A 152 3.74 -17.46 -6.21
CA GLU A 152 4.65 -18.58 -5.91
C GLU A 152 4.73 -19.49 -7.15
N VAL A 153 5.93 -19.78 -7.60
CA VAL A 153 6.19 -20.72 -8.68
C VAL A 153 6.84 -21.96 -8.08
N ALA A 154 6.17 -23.09 -8.19
CA ALA A 154 6.64 -24.37 -7.64
C ALA A 154 7.89 -24.87 -8.38
N GLU A 155 8.66 -25.75 -7.73
CA GLU A 155 9.75 -26.47 -8.39
C GLU A 155 9.23 -27.25 -9.61
N LYS A 156 10.01 -27.26 -10.69
CA LYS A 156 9.67 -27.88 -11.98
C LYS A 156 8.53 -27.20 -12.74
N PHE A 157 8.15 -25.97 -12.30
CA PHE A 157 7.25 -25.11 -13.05
C PHE A 157 7.94 -23.82 -13.49
N VAL A 158 7.40 -23.25 -14.55
CA VAL A 158 7.73 -21.90 -15.02
C VAL A 158 6.50 -21.04 -14.85
N GLY A 159 6.65 -19.87 -14.24
CA GLY A 159 5.61 -18.88 -14.14
C GLY A 159 5.63 -17.93 -15.31
N LEU A 160 4.49 -17.68 -15.91
CA LEU A 160 4.30 -16.68 -16.95
C LEU A 160 3.54 -15.50 -16.33
N LEU A 161 4.22 -14.36 -16.15
CA LEU A 161 3.63 -13.16 -15.61
C LEU A 161 2.98 -12.36 -16.72
N PHE A 162 1.68 -12.14 -16.61
CA PHE A 162 0.88 -11.27 -17.46
C PHE A 162 0.53 -9.99 -16.71
N ALA A 163 0.68 -8.86 -17.41
CA ALA A 163 0.15 -7.57 -17.00
C ALA A 163 -0.79 -7.07 -18.10
N ASP A 164 -2.03 -6.76 -17.75
CA ASP A 164 -3.08 -6.30 -18.66
C ASP A 164 -3.24 -7.21 -19.89
N GLY A 165 -3.15 -8.53 -19.65
CA GLY A 165 -3.28 -9.55 -20.68
C GLY A 165 -2.04 -9.77 -21.58
N LYS A 166 -0.96 -9.03 -21.35
CA LYS A 166 0.30 -9.20 -22.10
C LYS A 166 1.33 -9.94 -21.27
N LEU A 167 2.04 -10.89 -21.87
CA LEU A 167 3.17 -11.56 -21.24
C LEU A 167 4.31 -10.54 -21.03
N VAL A 168 4.71 -10.34 -19.78
CA VAL A 168 5.75 -9.38 -19.40
C VAL A 168 7.05 -10.08 -19.02
N LYS A 169 6.95 -11.18 -18.26
CA LYS A 169 8.13 -11.83 -17.69
C LYS A 169 7.91 -13.32 -17.51
N THR A 170 8.96 -14.10 -17.70
CA THR A 170 9.03 -15.51 -17.33
C THR A 170 9.71 -15.63 -15.96
N LEU A 171 9.10 -16.37 -15.05
CA LEU A 171 9.54 -16.54 -13.66
C LEU A 171 10.02 -17.97 -13.45
N GLY A 172 11.22 -18.14 -12.90
CA GLY A 172 11.68 -19.43 -12.39
C GLY A 172 10.97 -19.83 -11.08
N PRO A 173 11.27 -21.01 -10.54
CA PRO A 173 10.76 -21.41 -9.23
C PRO A 173 11.14 -20.43 -8.13
N GLY A 174 10.19 -20.12 -7.24
CA GLY A 174 10.43 -19.20 -6.13
C GLY A 174 9.21 -18.37 -5.73
N LEU A 175 9.44 -17.51 -4.74
CA LEU A 175 8.45 -16.55 -4.25
C LEU A 175 8.72 -15.18 -4.86
N TYR A 176 7.67 -14.60 -5.38
CA TYR A 176 7.65 -13.27 -5.99
C TYR A 176 6.53 -12.44 -5.42
N ALA A 177 6.66 -11.14 -5.52
CA ALA A 177 5.61 -10.19 -5.23
C ALA A 177 5.69 -9.03 -6.23
N PHE A 178 4.54 -8.50 -6.59
CA PHE A 178 4.44 -7.44 -7.57
C PHE A 178 3.51 -6.34 -7.06
N TRP A 179 3.83 -5.08 -7.33
CA TRP A 179 2.94 -3.96 -7.07
C TRP A 179 1.75 -4.04 -8.04
N ARG A 180 0.54 -4.15 -7.47
CA ARG A 180 -0.69 -4.37 -8.26
C ARG A 180 -1.41 -3.11 -8.71
N PHE A 181 -0.82 -1.95 -8.47
CA PHE A 181 -1.44 -0.68 -8.80
C PHE A 181 -1.51 -0.44 -10.30
N ASN A 182 -2.65 0.10 -10.76
CA ASN A 182 -2.90 0.52 -12.14
C ASN A 182 -2.70 -0.58 -13.19
N ARG A 183 -2.73 -1.87 -12.79
CA ARG A 183 -2.54 -3.00 -13.70
C ARG A 183 -3.22 -4.26 -13.20
N ASN A 184 -3.67 -5.08 -14.14
CA ASN A 184 -4.23 -6.39 -13.84
C ASN A 184 -3.15 -7.45 -14.00
N LEU A 185 -2.73 -8.06 -12.88
CA LEU A 185 -1.66 -9.04 -12.84
C LEU A 185 -2.21 -10.45 -12.76
N LYS A 186 -1.60 -11.36 -13.52
CA LYS A 186 -1.90 -12.80 -13.50
C LYS A 186 -0.60 -13.58 -13.68
N VAL A 187 -0.40 -14.61 -12.88
CA VAL A 187 0.68 -15.58 -13.09
C VAL A 187 0.07 -16.93 -13.44
N GLU A 188 0.44 -17.47 -14.59
CA GLU A 188 0.11 -18.82 -15.01
C GLU A 188 1.35 -19.70 -14.86
N GLN A 189 1.16 -20.93 -14.41
CA GLN A 189 2.26 -21.88 -14.25
C GLN A 189 2.17 -22.96 -15.31
N MET A 190 3.33 -23.26 -15.93
CA MET A 190 3.49 -24.35 -16.89
C MET A 190 4.43 -25.39 -16.30
N ASP A 191 4.05 -26.65 -16.37
CA ASP A 191 4.89 -27.78 -15.99
C ASP A 191 6.02 -27.96 -17.02
N THR A 192 7.26 -28.00 -16.53
CA THR A 192 8.45 -28.14 -17.39
C THR A 192 8.91 -29.59 -17.51
N ARG A 193 8.21 -30.54 -16.90
CA ARG A 193 8.52 -31.98 -17.03
C ARG A 193 8.14 -32.45 -18.43
N LEU A 194 8.87 -33.45 -18.92
CA LEU A 194 8.52 -34.11 -20.16
C LEU A 194 7.08 -34.65 -20.09
N GLN A 195 6.26 -34.26 -21.02
CA GLN A 195 4.89 -34.72 -21.16
C GLN A 195 4.80 -35.49 -22.48
N ALA A 196 4.33 -36.74 -22.40
CA ALA A 196 4.04 -37.53 -23.60
C ALA A 196 2.71 -36.98 -24.21
N MET A 197 2.76 -36.59 -25.45
CA MET A 197 1.56 -36.19 -26.20
C MET A 197 1.23 -37.36 -27.17
N GLU A 198 0.07 -37.99 -26.97
CA GLU A 198 -0.45 -38.96 -27.91
C GLU A 198 -1.54 -38.33 -28.77
N VAL A 199 -1.32 -38.32 -30.08
CA VAL A 199 -2.34 -37.95 -31.06
C VAL A 199 -2.85 -39.24 -31.68
N SER A 200 -4.00 -39.73 -31.24
CA SER A 200 -4.62 -40.95 -31.73
C SER A 200 -5.71 -40.67 -32.74
N GLY A 201 -5.90 -41.59 -33.66
CA GLY A 201 -7.07 -41.60 -34.55
C GLY A 201 -7.04 -40.66 -35.74
N GLN A 202 -5.86 -40.26 -36.22
CA GLN A 202 -5.75 -39.54 -37.50
C GLN A 202 -5.98 -40.54 -38.64
N GLU A 203 -7.11 -40.35 -39.34
CA GLU A 203 -7.40 -41.09 -40.59
C GLU A 203 -6.90 -40.30 -41.77
N ILE A 204 -5.97 -40.89 -42.52
CA ILE A 204 -5.43 -40.30 -43.74
C ILE A 204 -5.87 -41.18 -44.91
N LEU A 205 -6.54 -40.58 -45.87
CA LEU A 205 -6.85 -41.27 -47.12
C LEU A 205 -5.64 -41.14 -48.06
N THR A 206 -5.15 -42.28 -48.47
CA THR A 206 -4.10 -42.34 -49.53
C THR A 206 -4.70 -42.06 -50.89
N LYS A 207 -3.83 -41.76 -51.90
CA LYS A 207 -4.22 -41.51 -53.28
C LYS A 207 -5.03 -42.69 -53.88
N ASP A 208 -4.80 -43.89 -53.38
CA ASP A 208 -5.46 -45.11 -53.81
C ASP A 208 -6.73 -45.43 -52.99
N LYS A 209 -7.27 -44.41 -52.27
CA LYS A 209 -8.48 -44.52 -51.44
C LYS A 209 -8.41 -45.54 -50.31
N VAL A 210 -7.18 -45.87 -49.84
CA VAL A 210 -7.01 -46.68 -48.65
C VAL A 210 -6.96 -45.76 -47.40
N SER A 211 -7.77 -46.08 -46.42
CA SER A 211 -7.75 -45.40 -45.14
C SER A 211 -6.62 -45.94 -44.24
N LEU A 212 -5.72 -45.07 -43.85
CA LEU A 212 -4.66 -45.36 -42.86
C LEU A 212 -4.97 -44.64 -41.56
N ARG A 213 -4.91 -45.35 -40.49
CA ARG A 213 -5.03 -44.78 -39.12
C ARG A 213 -3.65 -44.71 -38.49
N ALA A 214 -3.19 -43.49 -38.22
CA ALA A 214 -1.91 -43.21 -37.63
C ALA A 214 -2.08 -42.76 -36.16
N ASN A 215 -1.29 -43.31 -35.25
CA ASN A 215 -1.09 -42.84 -33.90
C ASN A 215 0.31 -42.23 -33.84
N LEU A 216 0.40 -41.01 -33.32
CA LEU A 216 1.67 -40.34 -33.15
C LEU A 216 1.89 -40.13 -31.65
N THR A 217 3.07 -40.46 -31.15
CA THR A 217 3.53 -40.16 -29.81
C THR A 217 4.76 -39.29 -29.92
N ALA A 218 4.74 -38.17 -29.26
CA ALA A 218 5.84 -37.20 -29.22
C ALA A 218 6.28 -36.95 -27.74
#